data_e9b7a8f4b73de1f8ccbbd56b8ad7b57e
#
_entry.id   e9b7a8f4b73de1f8ccbbd56b8ad7b57e
#
_cell.length_a   1.000
_cell.length_b   1.000
_cell.length_c   1.000
_cell.angle_alpha   90.00
_cell.angle_beta   90.00
_cell.angle_gamma   90.00
#
_symmetry.space_group_name_H-M   'P 1'
#
loop_
_entity.id
_entity.type
_entity.pdbx_description
1 polymer ?
#
loop_
_entity_poly.entity_id
_entity_poly.type
_entity_poly.pdbx_seq_one_letter_code
_entity_poly.pdbx_strand_id
1 'polypeptide(L)'
;MIKLLALDLDGTTLDSRGEIPDDNRRAIRAAEDAGVLVTIATGRRFRDARPVGVELELNAPLITHNGGLLKYAGSGEAVAYSLLSNETSLEIVKAGKSFGGDALVSADPHGYGKLLYDRVSDDNEPLQKYIRWSQNLHGPEAENSIEHVPILEDILDQHEIVHISFSGNCAAMQNLDNLLRSELGANVTILSTIYPRRDFTLIDILPPDTSKGHGMSRLAAVANIPAEETMAIGDNFNDLEMLEFAGTAVVMGNADARLRDRPEFYTTLTNDEAGVARAIERFILNQENN
;
A
#
# COMPACT_ATOMS: atom_id res chain seq x y z
N MET A 1 -10.81 24.23 2.34
CA MET A 1 -10.81 23.72 0.93
C MET A 1 -9.79 22.58 0.87
N ILE A 2 -10.15 21.46 0.23
CA ILE A 2 -9.23 20.29 0.09
C ILE A 2 -8.05 20.66 -0.82
N LYS A 3 -6.83 20.34 -0.37
CA LYS A 3 -5.57 20.58 -1.12
C LYS A 3 -4.77 19.30 -1.37
N LEU A 4 -5.03 18.24 -0.59
CA LEU A 4 -4.41 16.92 -0.78
C LEU A 4 -5.50 15.85 -0.72
N LEU A 5 -5.53 14.99 -1.74
CA LEU A 5 -6.40 13.82 -1.83
C LEU A 5 -5.55 12.56 -1.87
N ALA A 6 -5.70 11.68 -0.89
CA ALA A 6 -5.10 10.36 -0.87
C ALA A 6 -6.16 9.28 -1.16
N LEU A 7 -5.88 8.44 -2.14
CA LEU A 7 -6.76 7.38 -2.62
C LEU A 7 -6.12 6.02 -2.38
N ASP A 8 -6.82 5.12 -1.69
CA ASP A 8 -6.43 3.73 -1.76
C ASP A 8 -6.62 3.18 -3.18
N LEU A 9 -5.97 2.08 -3.50
CA LEU A 9 -5.96 1.50 -4.84
C LEU A 9 -6.94 0.34 -4.99
N ASP A 10 -6.72 -0.75 -4.26
CA ASP A 10 -7.43 -2.02 -4.42
C ASP A 10 -8.76 -2.02 -3.66
N GLY A 11 -9.89 -2.07 -4.38
CA GLY A 11 -11.21 -1.96 -3.76
C GLY A 11 -11.69 -0.51 -3.58
N THR A 12 -10.88 0.47 -3.99
CA THR A 12 -11.19 1.91 -3.92
C THR A 12 -11.11 2.55 -5.30
N THR A 13 -9.90 2.80 -5.81
CA THR A 13 -9.69 3.44 -7.12
C THR A 13 -9.93 2.47 -8.27
N LEU A 14 -9.55 1.19 -8.08
CA LEU A 14 -9.79 0.11 -9.03
C LEU A 14 -11.14 -0.57 -8.78
N ASP A 15 -11.83 -0.93 -9.85
CA ASP A 15 -13.03 -1.74 -9.83
C ASP A 15 -12.71 -3.23 -9.53
N SER A 16 -13.74 -4.08 -9.45
CA SER A 16 -13.58 -5.53 -9.18
C SER A 16 -12.81 -6.29 -10.26
N ARG A 17 -12.59 -5.70 -11.44
CA ARG A 17 -11.77 -6.24 -12.54
C ARG A 17 -10.33 -5.80 -12.48
N GLY A 18 -9.99 -4.87 -11.56
CA GLY A 18 -8.66 -4.26 -11.44
C GLY A 18 -8.42 -3.14 -12.46
N GLU A 19 -9.47 -2.53 -13.00
CA GLU A 19 -9.42 -1.43 -13.95
C GLU A 19 -9.82 -0.11 -13.27
N ILE A 20 -9.34 1.02 -13.79
CA ILE A 20 -9.76 2.34 -13.30
C ILE A 20 -11.04 2.75 -14.04
N PRO A 21 -12.20 2.90 -13.38
CA PRO A 21 -13.40 3.41 -14.03
C PRO A 21 -13.17 4.78 -14.68
N ASP A 22 -13.72 5.00 -15.88
CA ASP A 22 -13.56 6.27 -16.61
C ASP A 22 -14.05 7.49 -15.81
N ASP A 23 -15.10 7.31 -14.99
CA ASP A 23 -15.61 8.37 -14.12
C ASP A 23 -14.59 8.73 -13.04
N ASN A 24 -13.92 7.74 -12.42
CA ASN A 24 -12.85 7.98 -11.45
C ASN A 24 -11.70 8.73 -12.11
N ARG A 25 -11.27 8.32 -13.31
CA ARG A 25 -10.20 8.98 -14.07
C ARG A 25 -10.53 10.45 -14.32
N ARG A 26 -11.75 10.76 -14.81
CA ARG A 26 -12.18 12.13 -15.08
C ARG A 26 -12.24 12.97 -13.81
N ALA A 27 -12.77 12.43 -12.72
CA ALA A 27 -12.88 13.14 -11.45
C ALA A 27 -11.51 13.42 -10.81
N ILE A 28 -10.58 12.47 -10.86
CA ILE A 28 -9.18 12.64 -10.40
C ILE A 28 -8.54 13.78 -11.18
N ARG A 29 -8.64 13.78 -12.51
CA ARG A 29 -8.08 14.85 -13.33
C ARG A 29 -8.71 16.20 -13.00
N ALA A 30 -10.03 16.27 -12.85
CA ALA A 30 -10.71 17.51 -12.49
C ALA A 30 -10.28 18.05 -11.10
N ALA A 31 -10.00 17.17 -10.13
CA ALA A 31 -9.44 17.56 -8.85
C ALA A 31 -8.02 18.16 -8.98
N GLU A 32 -7.17 17.56 -9.82
CA GLU A 32 -5.83 18.11 -10.11
C GLU A 32 -5.91 19.46 -10.83
N ASP A 33 -6.81 19.60 -11.81
CA ASP A 33 -7.05 20.86 -12.53
C ASP A 33 -7.58 21.97 -11.58
N ALA A 34 -8.27 21.59 -10.49
CA ALA A 34 -8.67 22.48 -9.41
C ALA A 34 -7.55 22.81 -8.40
N GLY A 35 -6.32 22.31 -8.65
CA GLY A 35 -5.13 22.57 -7.82
C GLY A 35 -4.96 21.64 -6.62
N VAL A 36 -5.67 20.52 -6.58
CA VAL A 36 -5.50 19.50 -5.53
C VAL A 36 -4.31 18.60 -5.86
N LEU A 37 -3.46 18.32 -4.89
CA LEU A 37 -2.47 17.25 -4.98
C LEU A 37 -3.18 15.91 -4.83
N VAL A 38 -3.06 15.03 -5.83
CA VAL A 38 -3.70 13.70 -5.79
C VAL A 38 -2.64 12.62 -5.74
N THR A 39 -2.75 11.72 -4.76
CA THR A 39 -1.86 10.57 -4.58
C THR A 39 -2.61 9.27 -4.42
N ILE A 40 -1.97 8.17 -4.78
CA ILE A 40 -2.37 6.81 -4.41
C ILE A 40 -1.63 6.40 -3.13
N ALA A 41 -2.36 5.84 -2.15
CA ALA A 41 -1.80 5.25 -0.92
C ALA A 41 -2.12 3.75 -0.87
N THR A 42 -1.12 2.89 -1.07
CA THR A 42 -1.31 1.46 -1.27
C THR A 42 -0.29 0.60 -0.52
N GLY A 43 -0.67 -0.65 -0.20
CA GLY A 43 0.27 -1.68 0.24
C GLY A 43 1.15 -2.22 -0.87
N ARG A 44 0.80 -2.01 -2.14
CA ARG A 44 1.61 -2.47 -3.27
C ARG A 44 3.01 -1.88 -3.23
N ARG A 45 3.99 -2.62 -3.78
CA ARG A 45 5.32 -2.09 -4.05
C ARG A 45 5.25 -0.93 -5.04
N PHE A 46 6.23 -0.04 -5.01
CA PHE A 46 6.31 1.09 -5.95
C PHE A 46 6.24 0.63 -7.42
N ARG A 47 7.02 -0.40 -7.77
CA ARG A 47 7.04 -0.94 -9.14
C ARG A 47 5.64 -1.40 -9.60
N ASP A 48 4.86 -2.03 -8.72
CA ASP A 48 3.54 -2.55 -9.02
C ASP A 48 2.44 -1.46 -9.05
N ALA A 49 2.62 -0.38 -8.29
CA ALA A 49 1.70 0.77 -8.25
C ALA A 49 2.02 1.83 -9.33
N ARG A 50 3.30 1.93 -9.74
CA ARG A 50 3.78 2.94 -10.69
C ARG A 50 2.97 3.01 -11.99
N PRO A 51 2.61 1.89 -12.65
CA PRO A 51 1.81 1.95 -13.89
C PRO A 51 0.52 2.74 -13.72
N VAL A 52 -0.18 2.57 -12.58
CA VAL A 52 -1.41 3.31 -12.28
C VAL A 52 -1.12 4.81 -12.11
N GLY A 53 -0.07 5.17 -11.36
CA GLY A 53 0.32 6.56 -11.18
C GLY A 53 0.72 7.26 -12.47
N VAL A 54 1.37 6.52 -13.39
CA VAL A 54 1.73 7.03 -14.73
C VAL A 54 0.49 7.16 -15.60
N GLU A 55 -0.40 6.18 -15.59
CA GLU A 55 -1.66 6.18 -16.36
C GLU A 55 -2.58 7.32 -15.96
N LEU A 56 -2.65 7.63 -14.67
CA LEU A 56 -3.42 8.76 -14.14
C LEU A 56 -2.68 10.10 -14.26
N GLU A 57 -1.40 10.10 -14.64
CA GLU A 57 -0.54 11.29 -14.69
C GLU A 57 -0.49 12.07 -13.36
N LEU A 58 -0.48 11.34 -12.21
CA LEU A 58 -0.61 11.95 -10.90
C LEU A 58 0.46 13.00 -10.60
N ASN A 59 0.03 14.11 -10.03
CA ASN A 59 0.85 15.30 -9.72
C ASN A 59 1.57 15.22 -8.36
N ALA A 60 1.30 14.19 -7.54
CA ALA A 60 1.94 13.96 -6.25
C ALA A 60 2.69 12.62 -6.21
N PRO A 61 3.68 12.42 -5.31
CA PRO A 61 4.35 11.15 -5.16
C PRO A 61 3.38 10.09 -4.64
N LEU A 62 3.50 8.86 -5.15
CA LEU A 62 2.76 7.69 -4.64
C LEU A 62 3.22 7.35 -3.22
N ILE A 63 2.29 6.99 -2.36
CA ILE A 63 2.51 6.42 -1.04
C ILE A 63 2.39 4.89 -1.19
N THR A 64 3.51 4.19 -1.18
CA THR A 64 3.59 2.75 -1.44
C THR A 64 4.16 1.99 -0.25
N HIS A 65 4.15 0.64 -0.27
CA HIS A 65 4.57 -0.18 0.86
C HIS A 65 3.88 0.24 2.17
N ASN A 66 2.54 0.46 2.13
CA ASN A 66 1.78 0.94 3.28
C ASN A 66 2.38 2.20 3.95
N GLY A 67 2.98 3.11 3.18
CA GLY A 67 3.58 4.35 3.69
C GLY A 67 5.11 4.32 3.84
N GLY A 68 5.75 3.17 3.61
CA GLY A 68 7.21 3.01 3.71
C GLY A 68 8.01 3.75 2.65
N LEU A 69 7.39 4.08 1.50
CA LEU A 69 8.06 4.76 0.40
C LEU A 69 7.13 5.77 -0.29
N LEU A 70 7.57 7.02 -0.35
CA LEU A 70 6.93 8.12 -1.09
C LEU A 70 7.78 8.45 -2.32
N LYS A 71 7.22 8.26 -3.54
CA LYS A 71 8.00 8.35 -4.76
C LYS A 71 7.15 8.76 -5.97
N TYR A 72 7.66 9.68 -6.78
CA TYR A 72 6.97 10.11 -8.00
C TYR A 72 6.91 8.99 -9.05
N ALA A 73 5.72 8.72 -9.58
CA ALA A 73 5.52 7.70 -10.61
C ALA A 73 6.25 8.01 -11.91
N GLY A 74 6.24 9.28 -12.34
CA GLY A 74 6.87 9.74 -13.57
C GLY A 74 8.39 9.74 -13.49
N SER A 75 8.96 10.54 -12.60
CA SER A 75 10.41 10.73 -12.48
C SER A 75 11.14 9.59 -11.78
N GLY A 76 10.44 8.83 -10.91
CA GLY A 76 11.09 7.87 -10.02
C GLY A 76 11.89 8.52 -8.89
N GLU A 77 11.72 9.81 -8.63
CA GLU A 77 12.36 10.51 -7.51
C GLU A 77 11.70 10.14 -6.19
N ALA A 78 12.50 9.66 -5.22
CA ALA A 78 12.04 9.37 -3.89
C ALA A 78 12.01 10.64 -3.02
N VAL A 79 10.84 10.95 -2.46
CA VAL A 79 10.63 12.09 -1.57
C VAL A 79 10.92 11.72 -0.12
N ALA A 80 10.51 10.52 0.27
CA ALA A 80 10.74 10.00 1.60
C ALA A 80 10.66 8.47 1.59
N TYR A 81 11.43 7.82 2.46
CA TYR A 81 11.37 6.38 2.68
C TYR A 81 11.78 6.03 4.12
N SER A 82 11.40 4.84 4.55
CA SER A 82 11.79 4.24 5.82
C SER A 82 12.38 2.87 5.55
N LEU A 83 13.40 2.47 6.31
CA LEU A 83 14.13 1.22 6.12
C LEU A 83 14.11 0.37 7.39
N LEU A 84 14.01 -0.93 7.21
CA LEU A 84 14.32 -1.90 8.24
C LEU A 84 15.84 -2.00 8.39
N SER A 85 16.36 -2.09 9.62
CA SER A 85 17.78 -2.35 9.84
C SER A 85 18.13 -3.76 9.35
N ASN A 86 19.39 -3.97 8.96
CA ASN A 86 19.85 -5.28 8.53
C ASN A 86 19.72 -6.33 9.64
N GLU A 87 19.98 -5.96 10.89
CA GLU A 87 19.81 -6.82 12.06
C GLU A 87 18.36 -7.24 12.23
N THR A 88 17.42 -6.27 12.26
CA THR A 88 15.99 -6.53 12.36
C THR A 88 15.49 -7.37 11.17
N SER A 89 15.95 -7.09 9.96
CA SER A 89 15.58 -7.84 8.75
C SER A 89 16.01 -9.30 8.84
N LEU A 90 17.22 -9.56 9.36
CA LEU A 90 17.73 -10.90 9.56
C LEU A 90 16.92 -11.68 10.61
N GLU A 91 16.56 -11.04 11.72
CA GLU A 91 15.70 -11.63 12.76
C GLU A 91 14.31 -11.97 12.19
N ILE A 92 13.69 -11.05 11.45
CA ILE A 92 12.40 -11.26 10.80
C ILE A 92 12.45 -12.45 9.84
N VAL A 93 13.43 -12.50 8.93
CA VAL A 93 13.53 -13.58 7.94
C VAL A 93 13.73 -14.93 8.61
N LYS A 94 14.62 -15.03 9.61
CA LYS A 94 14.84 -16.26 10.37
C LYS A 94 13.58 -16.73 11.12
N ALA A 95 12.90 -15.81 11.80
CA ALA A 95 11.66 -16.10 12.50
C ALA A 95 10.59 -16.63 11.53
N GLY A 96 10.30 -15.91 10.43
CA GLY A 96 9.29 -16.29 9.47
C GLY A 96 9.53 -17.64 8.82
N LYS A 97 10.77 -17.93 8.43
CA LYS A 97 11.15 -19.22 7.85
C LYS A 97 11.00 -20.38 8.85
N SER A 98 11.26 -20.15 10.15
CA SER A 98 11.09 -21.17 11.17
C SER A 98 9.64 -21.62 11.37
N PHE A 99 8.67 -20.77 11.03
CA PHE A 99 7.25 -21.06 11.00
C PHE A 99 6.73 -21.53 9.63
N GLY A 100 7.63 -21.79 8.69
CA GLY A 100 7.26 -22.26 7.35
C GLY A 100 6.77 -21.17 6.40
N GLY A 101 6.87 -19.89 6.78
CA GLY A 101 6.51 -18.77 5.91
C GLY A 101 7.46 -18.61 4.73
N ASP A 102 6.92 -18.27 3.58
CA ASP A 102 7.69 -17.87 2.41
C ASP A 102 7.96 -16.36 2.49
N ALA A 103 9.24 -16.00 2.59
CA ALA A 103 9.69 -14.63 2.75
C ALA A 103 9.81 -13.92 1.41
N LEU A 104 9.24 -12.73 1.32
CA LEU A 104 9.47 -11.76 0.25
C LEU A 104 10.11 -10.50 0.83
N VAL A 105 11.26 -10.10 0.31
CA VAL A 105 11.99 -8.92 0.76
C VAL A 105 11.94 -7.86 -0.33
N SER A 106 11.34 -6.72 -0.02
CA SER A 106 11.29 -5.55 -0.90
C SER A 106 12.45 -4.62 -0.61
N ALA A 107 13.28 -4.39 -1.61
CA ALA A 107 14.50 -3.59 -1.53
C ALA A 107 14.59 -2.56 -2.66
N ASP A 108 15.67 -1.77 -2.69
CA ASP A 108 15.99 -0.77 -3.71
C ASP A 108 14.98 0.39 -3.77
N PRO A 109 14.90 1.22 -2.72
CA PRO A 109 14.00 2.38 -2.69
C PRO A 109 14.38 3.46 -3.72
N HIS A 110 15.62 3.50 -4.17
CA HIS A 110 16.15 4.50 -5.10
C HIS A 110 15.91 4.15 -6.57
N GLY A 111 15.92 2.85 -6.91
CA GLY A 111 15.56 2.35 -8.24
C GLY A 111 14.06 2.11 -8.39
N TYR A 112 13.67 1.18 -9.25
CA TYR A 112 12.25 0.82 -9.40
C TYR A 112 11.76 -0.18 -8.36
N GLY A 113 12.62 -0.60 -7.44
CA GLY A 113 12.35 -1.61 -6.43
C GLY A 113 12.66 -3.03 -6.91
N LYS A 114 13.20 -3.85 -6.01
CA LYS A 114 13.45 -5.28 -6.20
C LYS A 114 12.63 -6.08 -5.20
N LEU A 115 12.21 -7.25 -5.60
CA LEU A 115 11.64 -8.27 -4.73
C LEU A 115 12.59 -9.46 -4.70
N LEU A 116 13.10 -9.79 -3.53
CA LEU A 116 14.02 -10.90 -3.31
C LEU A 116 13.29 -12.03 -2.59
N TYR A 117 13.54 -13.28 -3.00
CA TYR A 117 13.01 -14.46 -2.34
C TYR A 117 13.95 -15.65 -2.56
N ASP A 118 13.94 -16.63 -1.66
CA ASP A 118 14.75 -17.85 -1.79
C ASP A 118 13.90 -19.13 -1.82
N ARG A 119 12.63 -19.05 -1.43
CA ARG A 119 11.72 -20.18 -1.42
C ARG A 119 10.29 -19.74 -1.76
N VAL A 120 9.57 -20.62 -2.44
CA VAL A 120 8.11 -20.57 -2.59
C VAL A 120 7.59 -21.98 -2.38
N SER A 121 6.79 -22.19 -1.35
CA SER A 121 6.21 -23.49 -1.02
C SER A 121 5.21 -23.94 -2.08
N ASP A 122 5.14 -25.25 -2.35
CA ASP A 122 4.26 -25.81 -3.40
C ASP A 122 2.77 -25.56 -3.12
N ASP A 123 2.40 -25.45 -1.84
CA ASP A 123 1.03 -25.19 -1.38
C ASP A 123 0.69 -23.69 -1.30
N ASN A 124 1.67 -22.80 -1.49
CA ASN A 124 1.44 -21.34 -1.47
C ASN A 124 1.04 -20.82 -2.86
N GLU A 125 -0.10 -21.30 -3.39
CA GLU A 125 -0.62 -20.86 -4.68
C GLU A 125 -0.80 -19.33 -4.82
N PRO A 126 -1.28 -18.59 -3.79
CA PRO A 126 -1.42 -17.13 -3.90
C PRO A 126 -0.09 -16.45 -4.18
N LEU A 127 0.99 -16.85 -3.51
CA LEU A 127 2.32 -16.31 -3.74
C LEU A 127 2.85 -16.64 -5.13
N GLN A 128 2.67 -17.89 -5.57
CA GLN A 128 3.06 -18.29 -6.93
C GLN A 128 2.31 -17.47 -8.00
N LYS A 129 1.01 -17.20 -7.77
CA LYS A 129 0.20 -16.33 -8.66
C LYS A 129 0.70 -14.89 -8.65
N TYR A 130 1.04 -14.36 -7.48
CA TYR A 130 1.59 -13.01 -7.35
C TYR A 130 2.92 -12.84 -8.08
N ILE A 131 3.85 -13.78 -7.93
CA ILE A 131 5.15 -13.76 -8.63
C ILE A 131 4.92 -13.79 -10.15
N ARG A 132 4.07 -14.69 -10.64
CA ARG A 132 3.73 -14.75 -12.08
C ARG A 132 3.06 -13.47 -12.58
N TRP A 133 2.11 -12.93 -11.82
CA TRP A 133 1.45 -11.67 -12.16
C TRP A 133 2.45 -10.52 -12.26
N SER A 134 3.34 -10.39 -11.27
CA SER A 134 4.36 -9.33 -11.26
C SER A 134 5.36 -9.49 -12.41
N GLN A 135 5.75 -10.72 -12.76
CA GLN A 135 6.59 -11.00 -13.94
C GLN A 135 5.89 -10.58 -15.23
N ASN A 136 4.60 -10.88 -15.37
CA ASN A 136 3.82 -10.50 -16.56
C ASN A 136 3.62 -8.97 -16.65
N LEU A 137 3.39 -8.31 -15.53
CA LEU A 137 3.19 -6.86 -15.47
C LEU A 137 4.42 -6.09 -15.97
N HIS A 138 5.62 -6.60 -15.69
CA HIS A 138 6.87 -5.91 -16.00
C HIS A 138 7.54 -6.40 -17.29
N GLY A 139 7.01 -7.45 -17.93
CA GLY A 139 7.53 -7.96 -19.21
C GLY A 139 9.03 -8.24 -19.17
N PRO A 140 9.83 -7.71 -20.15
CA PRO A 140 11.27 -7.93 -20.20
C PRO A 140 12.07 -7.36 -19.01
N GLU A 141 11.50 -6.41 -18.27
CA GLU A 141 12.12 -5.86 -17.06
C GLU A 141 11.84 -6.72 -15.81
N ALA A 142 11.07 -7.80 -15.94
CA ALA A 142 10.69 -8.66 -14.83
C ALA A 142 11.90 -9.30 -14.14
N GLU A 143 12.93 -9.69 -14.89
CA GLU A 143 14.18 -10.26 -14.35
C GLU A 143 14.88 -9.31 -13.37
N ASN A 144 14.73 -8.00 -13.57
CA ASN A 144 15.26 -6.99 -12.65
C ASN A 144 14.30 -6.62 -11.51
N SER A 145 13.07 -7.14 -11.54
CA SER A 145 12.02 -6.79 -10.56
C SER A 145 11.82 -7.83 -9.47
N ILE A 146 12.06 -9.10 -9.81
CA ILE A 146 11.93 -10.26 -8.92
C ILE A 146 13.15 -11.15 -9.11
N GLU A 147 13.88 -11.35 -8.04
CA GLU A 147 15.12 -12.12 -8.05
C GLU A 147 15.03 -13.30 -7.07
N HIS A 148 15.27 -14.50 -7.58
CA HIS A 148 15.45 -15.68 -6.77
C HIS A 148 16.92 -15.74 -6.32
N VAL A 149 17.13 -15.77 -5.01
CA VAL A 149 18.47 -15.86 -4.40
C VAL A 149 18.64 -17.20 -3.68
N PRO A 150 19.85 -17.75 -3.54
CA PRO A 150 20.04 -19.02 -2.87
C PRO A 150 19.62 -19.02 -1.40
N ILE A 151 19.99 -17.96 -0.66
CA ILE A 151 19.71 -17.78 0.78
C ILE A 151 19.51 -16.28 1.02
N LEU A 152 18.33 -15.89 1.48
CA LEU A 152 18.02 -14.48 1.76
C LEU A 152 18.91 -13.90 2.85
N GLU A 153 19.18 -14.65 3.91
CA GLU A 153 19.97 -14.22 5.05
C GLU A 153 21.39 -13.77 4.69
N ASP A 154 21.95 -14.32 3.60
CA ASP A 154 23.32 -14.03 3.18
C ASP A 154 23.47 -12.73 2.39
N ILE A 155 22.33 -12.12 1.99
CA ILE A 155 22.35 -10.94 1.10
C ILE A 155 21.63 -9.70 1.68
N LEU A 156 20.99 -9.83 2.85
CA LEU A 156 20.22 -8.73 3.41
C LEU A 156 21.07 -7.47 3.68
N ASP A 157 22.32 -7.64 4.07
CA ASP A 157 23.27 -6.56 4.35
C ASP A 157 23.77 -5.82 3.11
N GLN A 158 23.49 -6.36 1.92
CA GLN A 158 23.83 -5.75 0.63
C GLN A 158 22.71 -4.88 0.07
N HIS A 159 21.57 -4.79 0.79
CA HIS A 159 20.38 -4.12 0.32
C HIS A 159 19.76 -3.18 1.34
N GLU A 160 19.17 -2.08 0.87
CA GLU A 160 18.29 -1.23 1.65
C GLU A 160 16.87 -1.81 1.64
N ILE A 161 16.41 -2.32 2.79
CA ILE A 161 15.17 -3.08 2.91
C ILE A 161 14.03 -2.17 3.35
N VAL A 162 13.02 -2.07 2.49
CA VAL A 162 11.84 -1.24 2.73
C VAL A 162 10.75 -2.02 3.47
N HIS A 163 10.61 -3.33 3.16
CA HIS A 163 9.47 -4.12 3.59
C HIS A 163 9.79 -5.62 3.48
N ILE A 164 9.36 -6.40 4.45
CA ILE A 164 9.41 -7.87 4.40
C ILE A 164 7.99 -8.40 4.55
N SER A 165 7.57 -9.32 3.70
CA SER A 165 6.28 -9.98 3.83
C SER A 165 6.43 -11.49 3.89
N PHE A 166 5.50 -12.12 4.61
CA PHE A 166 5.33 -13.56 4.66
C PHE A 166 3.92 -13.93 4.25
N SER A 167 3.80 -15.06 3.61
CA SER A 167 2.49 -15.62 3.28
C SER A 167 2.47 -17.12 3.57
N GLY A 168 1.30 -17.61 3.93
CA GLY A 168 1.09 -19.01 4.27
C GLY A 168 -0.31 -19.27 4.81
N ASN A 169 -0.53 -20.48 5.38
CA ASN A 169 -1.82 -20.80 5.97
C ASN A 169 -2.11 -19.97 7.23
N CYS A 170 -3.40 -19.78 7.55
CA CYS A 170 -3.83 -18.89 8.63
C CYS A 170 -3.23 -19.27 9.99
N ALA A 171 -3.13 -20.57 10.30
CA ALA A 171 -2.64 -21.02 11.61
C ALA A 171 -1.13 -20.75 11.78
N ALA A 172 -0.31 -21.08 10.78
CA ALA A 172 1.12 -20.82 10.83
C ALA A 172 1.41 -19.31 10.89
N MET A 173 0.72 -18.53 10.07
CA MET A 173 0.90 -17.08 10.04
C MET A 173 0.40 -16.40 11.33
N GLN A 174 -0.65 -16.90 11.96
CA GLN A 174 -1.07 -16.38 13.27
C GLN A 174 0.00 -16.61 14.35
N ASN A 175 0.64 -17.78 14.35
CA ASN A 175 1.73 -18.06 15.28
C ASN A 175 2.94 -17.16 15.03
N LEU A 176 3.29 -16.93 13.75
CA LEU A 176 4.34 -16.00 13.37
C LEU A 176 4.01 -14.57 13.78
N ASP A 177 2.79 -14.08 13.53
CA ASP A 177 2.34 -12.74 13.93
C ASP A 177 2.48 -12.53 15.44
N ASN A 178 2.03 -13.50 16.25
CA ASN A 178 2.15 -13.46 17.70
C ASN A 178 3.62 -13.39 18.16
N LEU A 179 4.50 -14.19 17.54
CA LEU A 179 5.92 -14.19 17.86
C LEU A 179 6.57 -12.85 17.52
N LEU A 180 6.37 -12.37 16.29
CA LEU A 180 6.97 -11.10 15.83
C LEU A 180 6.51 -9.93 16.70
N ARG A 181 5.23 -9.87 17.09
CA ARG A 181 4.73 -8.83 18.01
C ARG A 181 5.36 -8.93 19.40
N SER A 182 5.60 -10.14 19.89
CA SER A 182 6.21 -10.33 21.21
C SER A 182 7.72 -10.02 21.24
N GLU A 183 8.45 -10.32 20.17
CA GLU A 183 9.90 -10.19 20.12
C GLU A 183 10.36 -8.83 19.58
N LEU A 184 9.71 -8.32 18.54
CA LEU A 184 10.12 -7.08 17.88
C LEU A 184 9.36 -5.85 18.39
N GLY A 185 8.14 -6.03 18.93
CA GLY A 185 7.36 -4.98 19.58
C GLY A 185 7.27 -3.70 18.75
N ALA A 186 7.67 -2.57 19.35
CA ALA A 186 7.63 -1.25 18.71
C ALA A 186 8.75 -1.00 17.67
N ASN A 187 9.65 -1.96 17.47
CA ASN A 187 10.73 -1.83 16.48
C ASN A 187 10.27 -2.05 15.04
N VAL A 188 9.04 -2.53 14.86
CA VAL A 188 8.43 -2.78 13.55
C VAL A 188 6.93 -2.49 13.58
N THR A 189 6.36 -2.17 12.44
CA THR A 189 4.91 -2.19 12.22
C THR A 189 4.53 -3.50 11.53
N ILE A 190 3.54 -4.21 12.07
CA ILE A 190 3.06 -5.49 11.52
C ILE A 190 1.61 -5.33 11.11
N LEU A 191 1.34 -5.56 9.83
CA LEU A 191 0.01 -5.58 9.24
C LEU A 191 -0.32 -7.00 8.79
N SER A 192 -1.48 -7.52 9.20
CA SER A 192 -1.91 -8.89 8.85
C SER A 192 -3.21 -8.83 8.07
N THR A 193 -3.20 -9.33 6.83
CA THR A 193 -4.38 -9.46 5.99
C THR A 193 -4.78 -10.94 5.91
N ILE A 194 -5.94 -11.26 6.47
CA ILE A 194 -6.41 -12.65 6.63
C ILE A 194 -7.51 -12.93 5.61
N TYR A 195 -7.37 -14.03 4.88
CA TYR A 195 -8.35 -14.57 3.93
C TYR A 195 -8.86 -15.94 4.40
N PRO A 196 -9.79 -16.02 5.37
CA PRO A 196 -10.17 -17.27 6.03
C PRO A 196 -10.73 -18.33 5.06
N ARG A 197 -11.48 -17.88 4.03
CA ARG A 197 -12.08 -18.78 3.01
C ARG A 197 -11.04 -19.48 2.15
N ARG A 198 -9.80 -18.97 2.12
CA ARG A 198 -8.68 -19.51 1.31
C ARG A 198 -7.60 -20.15 2.18
N ASP A 199 -7.81 -20.20 3.51
CA ASP A 199 -6.76 -20.54 4.49
C ASP A 199 -5.43 -19.87 4.19
N PHE A 200 -5.47 -18.55 3.94
CA PHE A 200 -4.33 -17.76 3.54
C PHE A 200 -4.24 -16.48 4.37
N THR A 201 -3.04 -16.15 4.82
CA THR A 201 -2.71 -14.88 5.49
C THR A 201 -1.45 -14.30 4.87
N LEU A 202 -1.47 -12.99 4.64
CA LEU A 202 -0.32 -12.17 4.31
C LEU A 202 0.05 -11.35 5.56
N ILE A 203 1.32 -11.40 5.95
CA ILE A 203 1.88 -10.55 7.01
C ILE A 203 2.89 -9.62 6.36
N ASP A 204 2.67 -8.32 6.52
CA ASP A 204 3.58 -7.27 6.08
C ASP A 204 4.31 -6.70 7.30
N ILE A 205 5.64 -6.74 7.29
CA ILE A 205 6.51 -6.20 8.33
C ILE A 205 7.25 -4.99 7.75
N LEU A 206 7.03 -3.85 8.37
CA LEU A 206 7.47 -2.54 7.93
C LEU A 206 8.35 -1.89 9.01
N PRO A 207 9.12 -0.87 8.69
CA PRO A 207 9.77 -0.02 9.69
C PRO A 207 8.76 0.50 10.72
N PRO A 208 9.21 0.85 11.94
CA PRO A 208 8.31 1.35 12.98
C PRO A 208 7.53 2.58 12.50
N ASP A 209 6.34 2.77 13.05
CA ASP A 209 5.43 3.88 12.75
C ASP A 209 5.08 4.04 11.25
N THR A 210 5.15 2.94 10.49
CA THR A 210 4.84 2.96 9.06
C THR A 210 3.41 2.51 8.80
N SER A 211 2.60 3.40 8.25
CA SER A 211 1.23 3.15 7.81
C SER A 211 0.87 4.08 6.64
N LYS A 212 -0.25 3.82 5.96
CA LYS A 212 -0.76 4.75 4.94
C LYS A 212 -1.03 6.14 5.53
N GLY A 213 -1.50 6.20 6.79
CA GLY A 213 -1.72 7.44 7.52
C GLY A 213 -0.42 8.20 7.77
N HIS A 214 0.63 7.51 8.21
CA HIS A 214 1.96 8.11 8.37
C HIS A 214 2.51 8.61 7.02
N GLY A 215 2.37 7.82 5.95
CA GLY A 215 2.77 8.23 4.60
C GLY A 215 2.05 9.50 4.14
N MET A 216 0.72 9.58 4.36
CA MET A 216 -0.09 10.75 4.04
C MET A 216 0.31 11.98 4.87
N SER A 217 0.54 11.80 6.16
CA SER A 217 1.01 12.86 7.07
C SER A 217 2.36 13.43 6.62
N ARG A 218 3.31 12.55 6.23
CA ARG A 218 4.62 12.98 5.69
C ARG A 218 4.46 13.77 4.39
N LEU A 219 3.59 13.31 3.48
CA LEU A 219 3.32 14.04 2.23
C LEU A 219 2.70 15.40 2.51
N ALA A 220 1.70 15.47 3.40
CA ALA A 220 1.06 16.71 3.80
C ALA A 220 2.08 17.70 4.42
N ALA A 221 2.99 17.21 5.26
CA ALA A 221 4.06 18.02 5.86
C ALA A 221 5.03 18.56 4.80
N VAL A 222 5.48 17.75 3.84
CA VAL A 222 6.35 18.17 2.72
C VAL A 222 5.66 19.23 1.85
N ALA A 223 4.35 19.10 1.62
CA ALA A 223 3.56 20.03 0.83
C ALA A 223 3.08 21.26 1.65
N ASN A 224 3.35 21.33 2.96
CA ASN A 224 2.85 22.34 3.88
C ASN A 224 1.32 22.45 3.89
N ILE A 225 0.62 21.31 3.85
CA ILE A 225 -0.84 21.22 3.87
C ILE A 225 -1.26 20.70 5.25
N PRO A 226 -2.10 21.45 6.01
CA PRO A 226 -2.60 20.98 7.28
C PRO A 226 -3.62 19.86 7.12
N ALA A 227 -3.78 19.00 8.14
CA ALA A 227 -4.66 17.83 8.08
C ALA A 227 -6.11 18.19 7.70
N GLU A 228 -6.62 19.33 8.15
CA GLU A 228 -7.97 19.82 7.87
C GLU A 228 -8.22 20.14 6.38
N GLU A 229 -7.16 20.32 5.59
CA GLU A 229 -7.22 20.55 4.15
C GLU A 229 -6.91 19.28 3.34
N THR A 230 -6.95 18.12 3.99
CA THR A 230 -6.72 16.83 3.36
C THR A 230 -7.99 15.99 3.29
N MET A 231 -8.05 15.11 2.29
CA MET A 231 -9.12 14.13 2.11
C MET A 231 -8.51 12.75 1.86
N ALA A 232 -9.08 11.72 2.46
CA ALA A 232 -8.70 10.33 2.24
C ALA A 232 -9.91 9.50 1.82
N ILE A 233 -9.69 8.57 0.88
CA ILE A 233 -10.69 7.58 0.46
C ILE A 233 -10.10 6.19 0.55
N GLY A 234 -10.78 5.25 1.25
CA GLY A 234 -10.33 3.88 1.44
C GLY A 234 -11.47 2.92 1.73
N ASP A 235 -11.17 1.61 1.78
CA ASP A 235 -12.17 0.56 1.98
C ASP A 235 -11.80 -0.47 3.07
N ASN A 236 -10.57 -0.45 3.57
CA ASN A 236 -10.08 -1.50 4.44
C ASN A 236 -9.40 -0.96 5.72
N PHE A 237 -9.10 -1.85 6.66
CA PHE A 237 -8.51 -1.46 7.95
C PHE A 237 -7.09 -0.92 7.87
N ASN A 238 -6.34 -1.24 6.82
CA ASN A 238 -5.03 -0.62 6.59
C ASN A 238 -5.14 0.85 6.10
N ASP A 239 -6.37 1.32 5.77
CA ASP A 239 -6.66 2.72 5.47
C ASP A 239 -7.07 3.52 6.70
N LEU A 240 -7.35 2.85 7.83
CA LEU A 240 -7.96 3.47 9.00
C LEU A 240 -7.15 4.69 9.49
N GLU A 241 -5.85 4.56 9.65
CA GLU A 241 -5.01 5.68 10.10
C GLU A 241 -4.98 6.84 9.09
N MET A 242 -5.06 6.55 7.78
CA MET A 242 -5.17 7.56 6.74
C MET A 242 -6.51 8.29 6.80
N LEU A 243 -7.59 7.56 7.02
CA LEU A 243 -8.93 8.12 7.20
C LEU A 243 -9.02 8.96 8.49
N GLU A 244 -8.43 8.49 9.59
CA GLU A 244 -8.41 9.23 10.87
C GLU A 244 -7.52 10.48 10.82
N PHE A 245 -6.47 10.49 10.01
CA PHE A 245 -5.61 11.65 9.81
C PHE A 245 -6.30 12.75 8.99
N ALA A 246 -7.11 12.37 7.99
CA ALA A 246 -7.67 13.31 7.03
C ALA A 246 -8.76 14.20 7.63
N GLY A 247 -8.76 15.48 7.28
CA GLY A 247 -9.85 16.41 7.62
C GLY A 247 -11.19 16.02 7.00
N THR A 248 -11.16 15.26 5.88
CA THR A 248 -12.35 14.65 5.27
C THR A 248 -12.08 13.18 5.00
N ALA A 249 -12.75 12.31 5.73
CA ALA A 249 -12.62 10.86 5.61
C ALA A 249 -13.80 10.25 4.85
N VAL A 250 -13.50 9.49 3.79
CA VAL A 250 -14.50 8.82 2.96
C VAL A 250 -14.23 7.33 2.90
N VAL A 251 -15.25 6.53 3.20
CA VAL A 251 -15.22 5.08 3.15
C VAL A 251 -16.04 4.59 1.96
N MET A 252 -15.51 3.64 1.21
CA MET A 252 -16.19 3.05 0.07
C MET A 252 -17.42 2.23 0.47
N GLY A 253 -18.45 2.18 -0.38
CA GLY A 253 -19.66 1.40 -0.13
C GLY A 253 -19.44 -0.11 -0.01
N ASN A 254 -18.36 -0.63 -0.59
CA ASN A 254 -17.93 -2.03 -0.48
C ASN A 254 -17.05 -2.32 0.74
N ALA A 255 -16.72 -1.34 1.57
CA ALA A 255 -15.90 -1.53 2.77
C ALA A 255 -16.58 -2.39 3.84
N ASP A 256 -15.79 -2.87 4.81
CA ASP A 256 -16.32 -3.57 5.98
C ASP A 256 -17.32 -2.69 6.74
N ALA A 257 -18.42 -3.28 7.21
CA ALA A 257 -19.47 -2.56 7.94
C ALA A 257 -18.92 -1.78 9.15
N ARG A 258 -17.93 -2.33 9.85
CA ARG A 258 -17.29 -1.68 11.00
C ARG A 258 -16.57 -0.37 10.66
N LEU A 259 -16.17 -0.18 9.41
CA LEU A 259 -15.64 1.11 8.92
C LEU A 259 -16.79 2.02 8.47
N ARG A 260 -17.77 1.48 7.73
CA ARG A 260 -18.92 2.25 7.21
C ARG A 260 -19.84 2.77 8.32
N ASP A 261 -19.94 2.06 9.44
CA ASP A 261 -20.80 2.42 10.58
C ASP A 261 -20.16 3.47 11.51
N ARG A 262 -18.94 3.93 11.22
CA ARG A 262 -18.29 5.00 11.99
C ARG A 262 -18.88 6.35 11.63
N PRO A 263 -19.44 7.08 12.60
CA PRO A 263 -20.19 8.33 12.33
C PRO A 263 -19.32 9.47 11.80
N GLU A 264 -17.99 9.41 12.03
CA GLU A 264 -17.02 10.39 11.56
C GLU A 264 -16.66 10.23 10.08
N PHE A 265 -17.00 9.09 9.46
CA PHE A 265 -16.68 8.80 8.06
C PHE A 265 -17.91 8.96 7.16
N TYR A 266 -17.71 9.60 6.01
CA TYR A 266 -18.74 9.63 4.97
C TYR A 266 -18.64 8.36 4.12
N THR A 267 -19.76 7.64 3.95
CA THR A 267 -19.82 6.48 3.04
C THR A 267 -20.23 6.92 1.64
N THR A 268 -19.39 6.65 0.64
CA THR A 268 -19.69 6.86 -0.78
C THR A 268 -20.26 5.59 -1.45
N LEU A 269 -20.35 5.58 -2.78
CA LEU A 269 -20.72 4.40 -3.56
C LEU A 269 -19.62 3.32 -3.53
N THR A 270 -19.89 2.16 -4.12
CA THR A 270 -18.90 1.09 -4.27
C THR A 270 -17.84 1.44 -5.33
N ASN A 271 -16.74 0.71 -5.34
CA ASN A 271 -15.70 0.85 -6.36
C ASN A 271 -16.20 0.50 -7.78
N ASP A 272 -17.15 -0.42 -7.90
CA ASP A 272 -17.80 -0.77 -9.18
C ASP A 272 -18.81 0.31 -9.65
N GLU A 273 -19.21 1.22 -8.75
CA GLU A 273 -20.15 2.32 -9.02
C GLU A 273 -19.45 3.69 -9.07
N ALA A 274 -18.13 3.70 -9.27
CA ALA A 274 -17.28 4.89 -9.31
C ALA A 274 -17.39 5.77 -8.04
N GLY A 275 -17.35 5.15 -6.86
CA GLY A 275 -17.49 5.84 -5.57
C GLY A 275 -16.44 6.92 -5.32
N VAL A 276 -15.23 6.79 -5.89
CA VAL A 276 -14.18 7.83 -5.84
C VAL A 276 -14.63 9.09 -6.57
N ALA A 277 -15.16 8.95 -7.80
CA ALA A 277 -15.67 10.09 -8.56
C ALA A 277 -16.76 10.82 -7.79
N ARG A 278 -17.71 10.07 -7.20
CA ARG A 278 -18.80 10.63 -6.42
C ARG A 278 -18.32 11.42 -5.21
N ALA A 279 -17.29 10.93 -4.53
CA ALA A 279 -16.70 11.63 -3.39
C ALA A 279 -15.96 12.91 -3.82
N ILE A 280 -15.18 12.86 -4.90
CA ILE A 280 -14.48 14.03 -5.45
C ILE A 280 -15.48 15.11 -5.88
N GLU A 281 -16.51 14.74 -6.61
CA GLU A 281 -17.60 15.67 -7.00
C GLU A 281 -18.19 16.37 -5.79
N ARG A 282 -18.51 15.62 -4.74
CA ARG A 282 -19.15 16.15 -3.54
C ARG A 282 -18.28 17.10 -2.75
N PHE A 283 -17.02 16.74 -2.49
CA PHE A 283 -16.17 17.40 -1.50
C PHE A 283 -15.13 18.35 -2.12
N ILE A 284 -14.84 18.22 -3.41
CA ILE A 284 -13.83 19.03 -4.10
C ILE A 284 -14.48 19.94 -5.16
N LEU A 285 -15.25 19.36 -6.10
CA LEU A 285 -15.72 20.10 -7.28
C LEU A 285 -16.99 20.91 -7.05
N ASN A 286 -17.88 20.50 -6.14
CA ASN A 286 -19.16 21.19 -5.89
C ASN A 286 -19.11 22.19 -4.72
N GLN A 287 -17.94 22.56 -4.21
CA GLN A 287 -17.82 23.55 -3.12
C GLN A 287 -18.12 25.00 -3.54
N GLU A 288 -18.20 25.29 -4.84
CA GLU A 288 -18.49 26.65 -5.35
C GLU A 288 -19.97 27.06 -5.29
N ASN A 289 -20.88 26.19 -4.85
CA ASN A 289 -22.33 26.42 -4.85
C ASN A 289 -23.00 26.45 -3.46
N ASN A 290 -22.22 26.67 -2.36
CA ASN A 290 -22.78 26.87 -1.02
C ASN A 290 -22.30 28.17 -0.37
#